data_ad69caf284042c021b394c7be3c61a38
#
_entry.id   ad69caf284042c021b394c7be3c61a38
#
_cell.length_a   1.000
_cell.length_b   1.000
_cell.length_c   1.000
_cell.angle_alpha   90.00
_cell.angle_beta   90.00
_cell.angle_gamma   90.00
#
_symmetry.space_group_name_H-M   'P 1'
#
loop_
_entity.id
_entity.type
_entity.pdbx_description
1 polymer ?
#
loop_
_entity_poly.entity_id
_entity_poly.type
_entity_poly.pdbx_seq_one_letter_code
_entity_poly.pdbx_strand_id
1 'polypeptide(L)'
;MEMTVLGEVFGGRAAEAVLLHLYHYGESYGRAISSDFGLTLFPVQRQLDKFEKAGVVVRKQQGKTVVFTWNAKSRFAKRMKTLVEVVYEGMSLEEREMRFPVRRRPRSKDKPIIYSPP
;
A
#
# COMPACT_ATOMS: atom_id res chain seq x y z
N MET A 1 -9.50 -2.73 -13.63
CA MET A 1 -9.51 -1.40 -13.03
C MET A 1 -8.63 -0.47 -13.85
N GLU A 2 -9.17 0.63 -14.27
CA GLU A 2 -8.39 1.61 -14.98
C GLU A 2 -7.48 2.35 -14.01
N MET A 3 -6.38 2.87 -14.53
CA MET A 3 -5.47 3.63 -13.71
C MET A 3 -6.14 4.90 -13.23
N THR A 4 -5.98 5.20 -11.95
CA THR A 4 -6.57 6.39 -11.36
C THR A 4 -5.64 7.59 -11.52
N VAL A 5 -6.08 8.74 -11.03
CA VAL A 5 -5.25 9.94 -11.04
C VAL A 5 -3.95 9.72 -10.27
N LEU A 6 -3.93 8.83 -9.30
CA LEU A 6 -2.69 8.53 -8.58
C LEU A 6 -1.64 7.95 -9.51
N GLY A 7 -2.04 7.02 -10.38
CA GLY A 7 -1.11 6.46 -11.34
C GLY A 7 -0.63 7.49 -12.34
N GLU A 8 -1.54 8.35 -12.78
CA GLU A 8 -1.17 9.39 -13.73
C GLU A 8 -0.17 10.38 -13.14
N VAL A 9 -0.38 10.76 -11.89
CA VAL A 9 0.46 11.77 -11.26
C VAL A 9 1.76 11.19 -10.72
N PHE A 10 1.72 10.01 -10.12
CA PHE A 10 2.87 9.48 -9.39
C PHE A 10 3.70 8.45 -10.15
N GLY A 11 3.33 8.16 -11.37
CA GLY A 11 4.23 7.39 -12.21
C GLY A 11 3.79 5.99 -12.60
N GLY A 12 2.49 5.73 -12.67
CA GLY A 12 2.02 4.50 -13.25
C GLY A 12 1.29 3.58 -12.28
N ARG A 13 0.97 2.38 -12.79
CA ARG A 13 0.16 1.44 -12.03
C ARG A 13 0.83 0.96 -10.76
N ALA A 14 2.14 0.79 -10.79
CA ALA A 14 2.85 0.33 -9.61
C ALA A 14 2.83 1.38 -8.49
N ALA A 15 2.97 2.66 -8.87
CA ALA A 15 2.90 3.74 -7.89
C ALA A 15 1.52 3.80 -7.25
N GLU A 16 0.49 3.72 -8.07
CA GLU A 16 -0.89 3.72 -7.60
C GLU A 16 -1.15 2.54 -6.66
N ALA A 17 -0.68 1.36 -7.04
CA ALA A 17 -0.88 0.16 -6.24
C ALA A 17 -0.23 0.29 -4.86
N VAL A 18 1.00 0.80 -4.82
CA VAL A 18 1.70 0.99 -3.56
C VAL A 18 0.91 1.92 -2.65
N LEU A 19 0.47 3.05 -3.17
CA LEU A 19 -0.20 4.05 -2.36
C LEU A 19 -1.56 3.56 -1.85
N LEU A 20 -2.34 2.95 -2.72
CA LEU A 20 -3.66 2.44 -2.31
C LEU A 20 -3.54 1.28 -1.32
N HIS A 21 -2.58 0.40 -1.56
CA HIS A 21 -2.38 -0.75 -0.68
C HIS A 21 -1.95 -0.30 0.72
N LEU A 22 -1.03 0.67 0.77
CA LEU A 22 -0.61 1.24 2.04
C LEU A 22 -1.76 1.92 2.76
N TYR A 23 -2.60 2.62 2.00
CA TYR A 23 -3.74 3.28 2.62
C TYR A 23 -4.69 2.29 3.26
N HIS A 24 -4.99 1.21 2.51
CA HIS A 24 -5.96 0.23 3.00
C HIS A 24 -5.45 -0.54 4.21
N TYR A 25 -4.22 -1.04 4.16
CA TYR A 25 -3.71 -1.92 5.19
C TYR A 25 -2.89 -1.23 6.27
N GLY A 26 -2.45 -0.01 6.04
CA GLY A 26 -1.61 0.70 6.99
C GLY A 26 -0.13 0.33 6.89
N GLU A 27 0.16 -0.91 6.54
CA GLU A 27 1.51 -1.34 6.25
C GLU A 27 1.45 -2.36 5.12
N SER A 28 2.52 -2.44 4.35
CA SER A 28 2.53 -3.29 3.17
C SER A 28 3.93 -3.76 2.85
N TYR A 29 4.03 -4.78 2.03
CA TYR A 29 5.31 -5.24 1.52
C TYR A 29 5.15 -5.59 0.05
N GLY A 30 6.28 -5.64 -0.65
CA GLY A 30 6.26 -5.71 -2.11
C GLY A 30 5.46 -6.86 -2.68
N ARG A 31 5.65 -8.06 -2.14
CA ARG A 31 4.97 -9.23 -2.68
C ARG A 31 3.47 -9.17 -2.50
N ALA A 32 3.00 -8.62 -1.38
CA ALA A 32 1.57 -8.49 -1.16
C ALA A 32 0.96 -7.52 -2.16
N ILE A 33 1.64 -6.40 -2.38
CA ILE A 33 1.15 -5.40 -3.33
C ILE A 33 1.10 -5.98 -4.74
N SER A 34 2.19 -6.63 -5.17
CA SER A 34 2.24 -7.17 -6.52
C SER A 34 1.18 -8.25 -6.71
N SER A 35 0.99 -9.09 -5.72
CA SER A 35 0.00 -10.15 -5.79
C SER A 35 -1.42 -9.59 -5.87
N ASP A 36 -1.74 -8.64 -5.01
CA ASP A 36 -3.10 -8.11 -4.94
C ASP A 36 -3.47 -7.29 -6.16
N PHE A 37 -2.50 -6.67 -6.81
CA PHE A 37 -2.76 -5.83 -7.97
C PHE A 37 -2.38 -6.49 -9.30
N GLY A 38 -1.93 -7.74 -9.25
CA GLY A 38 -1.58 -8.44 -10.49
C GLY A 38 -0.41 -7.81 -11.23
N LEU A 39 0.58 -7.32 -10.48
CA LEU A 39 1.75 -6.68 -11.05
C LEU A 39 2.98 -7.50 -10.75
N THR A 40 4.03 -7.31 -11.56
CA THR A 40 5.30 -7.95 -11.26
C THR A 40 5.96 -7.23 -10.10
N LEU A 41 6.84 -7.94 -9.39
CA LEU A 41 7.43 -7.41 -8.18
C LEU A 41 8.38 -6.25 -8.42
N PHE A 42 9.16 -6.31 -9.50
CA PHE A 42 10.22 -5.32 -9.70
C PHE A 42 9.70 -3.87 -9.79
N PRO A 43 8.67 -3.57 -10.59
CA PRO A 43 8.14 -2.19 -10.62
C PRO A 43 7.57 -1.75 -9.28
N VAL A 44 6.96 -2.66 -8.54
CA VAL A 44 6.43 -2.36 -7.22
C VAL A 44 7.56 -2.00 -6.28
N GLN A 45 8.63 -2.81 -6.29
CA GLN A 45 9.78 -2.56 -5.43
C GLN A 45 10.44 -1.23 -5.74
N ARG A 46 10.52 -0.88 -7.02
CA ARG A 46 11.09 0.40 -7.42
C ARG A 46 10.29 1.57 -6.87
N GLN A 47 8.97 1.43 -6.85
CA GLN A 47 8.14 2.50 -6.31
C GLN A 47 8.28 2.61 -4.80
N LEU A 48 8.35 1.48 -4.11
CA LEU A 48 8.58 1.50 -2.68
C LEU A 48 9.91 2.21 -2.35
N ASP A 49 10.95 1.89 -3.11
CA ASP A 49 12.25 2.52 -2.91
C ASP A 49 12.18 4.03 -3.19
N LYS A 50 11.46 4.42 -4.21
CA LYS A 50 11.27 5.83 -4.54
C LYS A 50 10.57 6.58 -3.43
N PHE A 51 9.47 6.02 -2.93
CA PHE A 51 8.71 6.66 -1.87
C PHE A 51 9.48 6.69 -0.56
N GLU A 52 10.31 5.68 -0.32
CA GLU A 52 11.17 5.68 0.86
C GLU A 52 12.22 6.78 0.74
N LYS A 53 12.85 6.89 -0.41
CA LYS A 53 13.87 7.91 -0.63
C LYS A 53 13.28 9.31 -0.49
N ALA A 54 12.04 9.48 -0.90
CA ALA A 54 11.35 10.77 -0.78
C ALA A 54 10.85 11.04 0.64
N GLY A 55 10.99 10.08 1.55
CA GLY A 55 10.54 10.26 2.92
C GLY A 55 9.05 10.05 3.13
N VAL A 56 8.35 9.51 2.14
CA VAL A 56 6.92 9.28 2.25
C VAL A 56 6.62 8.04 3.07
N VAL A 57 7.44 7.01 2.91
CA VAL A 57 7.30 5.76 3.66
C VAL A 57 8.61 5.43 4.36
N VAL A 58 8.51 4.60 5.38
CA VAL A 58 9.68 4.09 6.09
C VAL A 58 9.61 2.57 6.08
N ARG A 59 10.77 1.93 6.02
CA ARG A 59 10.83 0.48 6.05
C ARG A 59 11.14 -0.01 7.44
N LYS A 60 10.67 -1.21 7.72
CA LYS A 60 10.88 -1.83 9.01
C LYS A 60 11.08 -3.32 8.78
N GLN A 61 12.08 -3.89 9.43
CA GLN A 61 12.31 -5.31 9.35
C GLN A 61 11.37 -6.03 10.32
N GLN A 62 10.64 -6.99 9.83
CA GLN A 62 9.77 -7.84 10.67
C GLN A 62 10.11 -9.28 10.33
N GLY A 63 10.92 -9.91 11.18
CA GLY A 63 11.41 -11.23 10.88
C GLY A 63 12.23 -11.20 9.61
N LYS A 64 11.84 -11.98 8.62
CA LYS A 64 12.54 -12.03 7.34
C LYS A 64 11.89 -11.12 6.30
N THR A 65 10.85 -10.40 6.69
CA THR A 65 10.10 -9.57 5.75
C THR A 65 10.38 -8.11 6.03
N VAL A 66 10.53 -7.33 4.96
CA VAL A 66 10.63 -5.88 5.06
C VAL A 66 9.26 -5.32 4.76
N VAL A 67 8.71 -4.58 5.72
CA VAL A 67 7.42 -3.93 5.53
C VAL A 67 7.61 -2.42 5.49
N PHE A 68 6.67 -1.76 4.86
CA PHE A 68 6.69 -0.31 4.70
C PHE A 68 5.45 0.28 5.34
N THR A 69 5.61 1.42 5.98
CA THR A 69 4.50 2.16 6.57
C THR A 69 4.62 3.62 6.17
N TRP A 70 3.53 4.36 6.33
CA TRP A 70 3.59 5.80 6.10
C TRP A 70 4.54 6.43 7.11
N ASN A 71 5.26 7.46 6.67
CA ASN A 71 6.16 8.18 7.56
C ASN A 71 5.36 9.16 8.41
N ALA A 72 5.06 8.79 9.65
CA ALA A 72 4.23 9.58 10.54
C ALA A 72 4.84 10.92 10.89
N LYS A 73 6.15 11.08 10.68
CA LYS A 73 6.83 12.33 11.00
C LYS A 73 6.87 13.30 9.83
N SER A 74 6.43 12.87 8.66
CA SER A 74 6.47 13.72 7.47
C SER A 74 5.13 14.39 7.25
N ARG A 75 5.13 15.70 7.22
CA ARG A 75 3.91 16.45 6.90
C ARG A 75 3.50 16.19 5.46
N PHE A 76 4.47 16.06 4.58
CA PHE A 76 4.18 15.76 3.18
C PHE A 76 3.48 14.40 3.07
N ALA A 77 3.99 13.40 3.76
CA ALA A 77 3.38 12.07 3.72
C ALA A 77 1.95 12.10 4.24
N LYS A 78 1.70 12.88 5.29
CA LYS A 78 0.36 13.01 5.83
C LYS A 78 -0.61 13.60 4.81
N ARG A 79 -0.19 14.64 4.10
CA ARG A 79 -1.03 15.27 3.08
C ARG A 79 -1.22 14.33 1.90
N MET A 80 -0.17 13.64 1.52
CA MET A 80 -0.25 12.67 0.42
C MET A 80 -1.23 11.56 0.76
N LYS A 81 -1.23 11.11 2.01
CA LYS A 81 -2.17 10.10 2.45
C LYS A 81 -3.61 10.60 2.32
N THR A 82 -3.84 11.88 2.59
CA THR A 82 -5.16 12.48 2.41
C THR A 82 -5.57 12.48 0.94
N LEU A 83 -4.64 12.74 0.04
CA LEU A 83 -4.93 12.65 -1.38
C LEU A 83 -5.29 11.23 -1.79
N VAL A 84 -4.55 10.26 -1.27
CA VAL A 84 -4.81 8.86 -1.57
C VAL A 84 -6.19 8.46 -1.07
N GLU A 85 -6.58 8.98 0.09
CA GLU A 85 -7.90 8.72 0.66
C GLU A 85 -9.01 9.13 -0.30
N VAL A 86 -8.88 10.27 -0.96
CA VAL A 86 -9.89 10.73 -1.90
C VAL A 86 -10.11 9.70 -3.01
N VAL A 87 -9.02 9.17 -3.54
CA VAL A 87 -9.12 8.18 -4.61
C VAL A 87 -9.67 6.86 -4.07
N TYR A 88 -9.17 6.45 -2.91
CA TYR A 88 -9.61 5.21 -2.28
C TYR A 88 -11.11 5.21 -2.02
N GLU A 89 -11.62 6.32 -1.49
CA GLU A 89 -13.04 6.43 -1.19
C GLU A 89 -13.89 6.49 -2.45
N GLY A 90 -13.30 6.88 -3.56
CA GLY A 90 -14.01 6.87 -4.84
C GLY A 90 -14.07 5.49 -5.50
N MET A 91 -13.34 4.51 -4.97
CA MET A 91 -13.39 3.16 -5.53
C MET A 91 -14.70 2.49 -5.14
N SER A 92 -15.25 1.70 -6.06
CA SER A 92 -16.45 0.94 -5.75
C SER A 92 -16.12 -0.14 -4.72
N LEU A 93 -17.15 -0.60 -4.00
CA LEU A 93 -16.97 -1.67 -3.04
C LEU A 93 -16.43 -2.92 -3.73
N GLU A 94 -16.93 -3.18 -4.93
CA GLU A 94 -16.48 -4.34 -5.69
C GLU A 94 -14.99 -4.27 -6.01
N GLU A 95 -14.51 -3.11 -6.41
CA GLU A 95 -13.09 -2.92 -6.68
C GLU A 95 -12.24 -3.10 -5.43
N ARG A 96 -12.73 -2.57 -4.32
CA ARG A 96 -11.99 -2.71 -3.06
C ARG A 96 -11.88 -4.17 -2.64
N GLU A 97 -12.96 -4.91 -2.78
CA GLU A 97 -12.96 -6.32 -2.41
C GLU A 97 -12.02 -7.12 -3.30
N MET A 98 -11.95 -6.77 -4.57
CA MET A 98 -11.07 -7.43 -5.49
C MET A 98 -9.60 -7.15 -5.19
N ARG A 99 -9.27 -5.91 -4.86
CA ARG A 99 -7.88 -5.49 -4.67
C ARG A 99 -7.36 -5.66 -3.26
N PHE A 100 -8.25 -5.69 -2.29
CA PHE A 100 -7.84 -5.74 -0.88
C PHE A 100 -8.53 -6.89 -0.16
N PRO A 101 -8.10 -8.14 -0.45
CA PRO A 101 -8.72 -9.28 0.22
C PRO A 101 -8.45 -9.24 1.71
N VAL A 102 -9.38 -9.81 2.47
CA VAL A 102 -9.19 -9.96 3.90
C VAL A 102 -8.02 -10.90 4.12
N ARG A 103 -7.07 -10.45 4.90
CA ARG A 103 -5.89 -11.25 5.16
C ARG A 103 -6.09 -12.11 6.39
N ARG A 104 -6.05 -13.42 6.17
CA ARG A 104 -6.22 -14.39 7.23
C ARG A 104 -5.03 -15.29 7.27
N ARG A 105 -3.90 -14.77 7.56
CA ARG A 105 -2.73 -15.62 7.57
C ARG A 105 -2.38 -16.00 8.98
N PRO A 106 -1.71 -17.14 9.13
CA PRO A 106 -1.26 -17.58 10.44
C PRO A 106 -0.36 -16.54 11.07
N ARG A 107 -0.50 -16.34 12.35
CA ARG A 107 0.31 -15.41 13.09
C ARG A 107 0.80 -16.07 14.35
N SER A 108 1.66 -15.39 15.07
CA SER A 108 2.03 -15.86 16.38
C SER A 108 0.75 -15.97 17.21
N LYS A 109 0.69 -16.94 18.06
CA LYS A 109 -0.52 -17.24 18.81
C LYS A 109 -1.01 -16.05 19.63
N ASP A 110 -0.09 -15.26 20.09
CA ASP A 110 -0.40 -14.12 20.94
C ASP A 110 -0.71 -12.86 20.18
N LYS A 111 -0.76 -12.94 18.86
CA LYS A 111 -1.03 -11.76 18.05
C LYS A 111 -2.44 -11.82 17.49
N PRO A 112 -3.15 -10.72 17.56
CA PRO A 112 -4.45 -10.67 16.90
C PRO A 112 -4.27 -10.68 15.41
N ILE A 113 -5.33 -11.05 14.71
CA ILE A 113 -5.33 -10.94 13.27
C ILE A 113 -5.36 -9.45 12.94
N ILE A 114 -4.38 -9.02 12.19
CA ILE A 114 -4.34 -7.63 11.77
C ILE A 114 -5.17 -7.50 10.53
N TYR A 115 -6.17 -6.70 10.63
CA TYR A 115 -7.13 -6.58 9.58
C TYR A 115 -7.76 -5.20 9.64
N SER A 116 -7.74 -4.50 8.52
CA SER A 116 -8.26 -3.15 8.45
C SER A 116 -9.42 -3.10 7.49
N PRO A 117 -10.62 -3.36 7.98
CA PRO A 117 -11.77 -3.24 7.11
C PRO A 117 -11.93 -1.78 6.71
N PRO A 118 -12.41 -1.58 5.51
CA PRO A 118 -12.66 -0.21 5.05
C PRO A 118 -13.66 0.49 5.91
#